data_46702e0e832849acb36188ee1062289f
#
_entry.id   46702e0e832849acb36188ee1062289f
#
_cell.length_a   1.000
_cell.length_b   1.000
_cell.length_c   1.000
_cell.angle_alpha   90.00
_cell.angle_beta   90.00
_cell.angle_gamma   90.00
#
_symmetry.space_group_name_H-M   'P 1'
#
loop_
_entity.id
_entity.type
_entity.pdbx_description
1 polymer ?
#
loop_
_entity_poly.entity_id
_entity_poly.type
_entity_poly.pdbx_seq_one_letter_code
_entity_poly.pdbx_strand_id
1 'polypeptide(L)'
;RVTAAKPGAFVDVITLRRTDYDRVRDQVRPLPGTVFREESQLLSPSRGFARPVLGTVGPAGAEQVEAADGRLEIGDLTGLDGIQAAYDEQLRGQPGLVVHVTRGTGDLDPAADPTTTVPETDEAEVLETIDPVEGRPVRTTLDVTVQNAAEAALASESRVAALVAVRVGTSEVLAVANAPTGTTADTALRGRVPPGSTFKVVSTLALLDDGFDPASTVGCPATTVVGGREFRNAGGFALGDVGFRTDFARSCNTAFVELSTGLGPDALTDAG
;
A
#
# COMPACT_ATOMS: atom_id res chain seq x y z
N ARG A 1 6.87 -18.66 -23.20
CA ARG A 1 7.14 -17.53 -24.11
C ARG A 1 8.13 -17.90 -25.22
N VAL A 2 9.33 -18.34 -24.89
CA VAL A 2 10.38 -18.67 -25.90
C VAL A 2 9.91 -19.73 -26.89
N THR A 3 9.28 -20.82 -26.42
CA THR A 3 8.77 -21.91 -27.27
C THR A 3 7.60 -21.52 -28.18
N ALA A 4 6.90 -20.43 -27.88
CA ALA A 4 5.78 -19.93 -28.66
C ALA A 4 6.17 -18.78 -29.61
N ALA A 5 7.41 -18.31 -29.54
CA ALA A 5 7.90 -17.22 -30.37
C ALA A 5 8.30 -17.72 -31.77
N LYS A 6 8.18 -16.84 -32.76
CA LYS A 6 8.67 -17.12 -34.13
C LYS A 6 10.20 -17.26 -34.12
N PRO A 7 10.78 -18.14 -34.95
CA PRO A 7 12.23 -18.23 -35.10
C PRO A 7 12.85 -16.85 -35.44
N GLY A 8 13.90 -16.46 -34.70
CA GLY A 8 14.58 -15.18 -34.86
C GLY A 8 13.95 -13.99 -34.13
N ALA A 9 12.79 -14.16 -33.46
CA ALA A 9 12.19 -13.10 -32.67
C ALA A 9 12.92 -12.90 -31.34
N PHE A 10 13.11 -11.65 -30.94
CA PHE A 10 13.57 -11.31 -29.60
C PHE A 10 12.42 -11.55 -28.59
N VAL A 11 12.74 -12.19 -27.48
CA VAL A 11 11.76 -12.49 -26.43
C VAL A 11 12.30 -12.05 -25.09
N ASP A 12 11.64 -11.07 -24.48
CA ASP A 12 11.92 -10.69 -23.10
C ASP A 12 11.55 -11.83 -22.15
N VAL A 13 12.53 -12.36 -21.44
CA VAL A 13 12.37 -13.51 -20.55
C VAL A 13 12.12 -13.03 -19.13
N ILE A 14 13.05 -12.28 -18.56
CA ILE A 14 13.01 -11.81 -17.18
C ILE A 14 13.89 -10.59 -16.96
N THR A 15 13.43 -9.68 -16.12
CA THR A 15 14.23 -8.58 -15.58
C THR A 15 14.61 -8.91 -14.13
N LEU A 16 15.90 -8.89 -13.82
CA LEU A 16 16.45 -9.19 -12.49
C LEU A 16 17.10 -7.94 -11.90
N ARG A 17 17.02 -7.81 -10.57
CA ARG A 17 17.90 -6.88 -9.86
C ARG A 17 19.35 -7.35 -10.01
N ARG A 18 20.29 -6.43 -9.94
CA ARG A 18 21.73 -6.75 -10.06
C ARG A 18 22.15 -7.86 -9.09
N THR A 19 21.72 -7.74 -7.83
CA THR A 19 22.01 -8.73 -6.78
C THR A 19 21.45 -10.13 -7.09
N ASP A 20 20.29 -10.21 -7.73
CA ASP A 20 19.68 -11.49 -8.12
C ASP A 20 20.33 -12.07 -9.37
N TYR A 21 20.68 -11.19 -10.31
CA TYR A 21 21.45 -11.58 -11.50
C TYR A 21 22.82 -12.16 -11.14
N ASP A 22 23.54 -11.52 -10.21
CA ASP A 22 24.88 -11.95 -9.82
C ASP A 22 24.88 -13.38 -9.21
N ARG A 23 23.76 -13.81 -8.59
CA ARG A 23 23.61 -15.18 -8.07
C ARG A 23 23.47 -16.23 -9.17
N VAL A 24 22.94 -15.87 -10.33
CA VAL A 24 22.66 -16.80 -11.43
C VAL A 24 23.51 -16.57 -12.66
N ARG A 25 24.33 -15.53 -12.66
CA ARG A 25 25.14 -15.04 -13.78
C ARG A 25 25.92 -16.14 -14.49
N ASP A 26 26.62 -16.97 -13.72
CA ASP A 26 27.50 -18.00 -14.28
C ASP A 26 26.70 -19.14 -14.92
N GLN A 27 25.42 -19.28 -14.60
CA GLN A 27 24.51 -20.26 -15.19
C GLN A 27 23.84 -19.73 -16.45
N VAL A 28 23.48 -18.44 -16.48
CA VAL A 28 22.65 -17.88 -17.56
C VAL A 28 23.51 -17.22 -18.66
N ARG A 29 24.67 -16.66 -18.32
CA ARG A 29 25.53 -15.95 -19.28
C ARG A 29 26.10 -16.83 -20.38
N PRO A 30 26.42 -18.12 -20.15
CA PRO A 30 26.93 -19.00 -21.21
C PRO A 30 25.85 -19.54 -22.15
N LEU A 31 24.56 -19.32 -21.86
CA LEU A 31 23.47 -19.88 -22.65
C LEU A 31 23.45 -19.23 -24.06
N PRO A 32 23.47 -20.03 -25.14
CA PRO A 32 23.47 -19.52 -26.50
C PRO A 32 22.15 -18.79 -26.78
N GLY A 33 22.24 -17.68 -27.54
CA GLY A 33 21.08 -16.88 -27.94
C GLY A 33 20.53 -15.95 -26.83
N THR A 34 21.23 -15.83 -25.70
CA THR A 34 20.86 -14.88 -24.66
C THR A 34 21.53 -13.52 -24.88
N VAL A 35 20.73 -12.46 -24.74
CA VAL A 35 21.19 -11.06 -24.76
C VAL A 35 20.87 -10.45 -23.39
N PHE A 36 21.85 -9.78 -22.80
CA PHE A 36 21.71 -9.09 -21.52
C PHE A 36 21.75 -7.59 -21.76
N ARG A 37 20.67 -6.93 -21.37
CA ARG A 37 20.57 -5.47 -21.36
C ARG A 37 20.64 -4.98 -19.93
N GLU A 38 21.46 -3.99 -19.66
CA GLU A 38 21.59 -3.36 -18.36
C GLU A 38 20.85 -2.02 -18.39
N GLU A 39 19.93 -1.81 -17.43
CA GLU A 39 19.16 -0.59 -17.31
C GLU A 39 19.23 -0.09 -15.86
N SER A 40 19.25 1.22 -15.67
CA SER A 40 19.18 1.85 -14.36
C SER A 40 17.79 2.35 -14.11
N GLN A 41 17.15 1.85 -13.04
CA GLN A 41 15.81 2.26 -12.63
C GLN A 41 15.79 2.55 -11.13
N LEU A 42 14.97 3.52 -10.72
CA LEU A 42 14.66 3.72 -9.30
C LEU A 42 13.77 2.56 -8.83
N LEU A 43 14.28 1.78 -7.90
CA LEU A 43 13.59 0.61 -7.38
C LEU A 43 13.30 0.79 -5.89
N SER A 44 12.15 0.28 -5.45
CA SER A 44 11.87 0.11 -4.03
C SER A 44 12.89 -0.83 -3.39
N PRO A 45 13.15 -0.78 -2.06
CA PRO A 45 14.12 -1.64 -1.37
C PRO A 45 13.93 -3.14 -1.66
N SER A 46 12.69 -3.61 -1.74
CA SER A 46 12.32 -4.96 -2.17
C SER A 46 11.13 -4.91 -3.13
N ARG A 47 10.82 -6.02 -3.81
CA ARG A 47 9.62 -6.11 -4.67
C ARG A 47 8.31 -5.98 -3.88
N GLY A 48 8.33 -6.36 -2.61
CA GLY A 48 7.17 -6.34 -1.73
C GLY A 48 7.08 -5.11 -0.84
N PHE A 49 8.14 -4.27 -0.82
CA PHE A 49 8.24 -3.15 0.11
C PHE A 49 7.02 -2.25 0.08
N ALA A 50 6.25 -2.23 1.17
CA ALA A 50 5.02 -1.46 1.37
C ALA A 50 4.05 -1.51 0.17
N ARG A 51 4.08 -2.58 -0.63
CA ARG A 51 3.38 -2.67 -1.91
C ARG A 51 1.88 -2.36 -1.85
N PRO A 52 1.10 -2.85 -0.85
CA PRO A 52 -0.33 -2.54 -0.75
C PRO A 52 -0.62 -1.06 -0.55
N VAL A 53 0.33 -0.31 0.03
CA VAL A 53 0.21 1.13 0.32
C VAL A 53 0.79 1.97 -0.82
N LEU A 54 2.00 1.65 -1.26
CA LEU A 54 2.65 2.37 -2.35
C LEU A 54 1.91 2.14 -3.68
N GLY A 55 1.40 0.94 -3.86
CA GLY A 55 0.75 0.56 -5.11
C GLY A 55 1.73 0.14 -6.19
N THR A 56 1.23 0.08 -7.40
CA THR A 56 1.94 -0.37 -8.60
C THR A 56 1.80 0.63 -9.73
N VAL A 57 2.77 0.59 -10.63
CA VAL A 57 2.76 1.33 -11.90
C VAL A 57 2.65 0.31 -13.03
N GLY A 58 1.89 0.64 -14.03
CA GLY A 58 1.70 -0.20 -15.21
C GLY A 58 1.04 0.56 -16.36
N PRO A 59 0.80 -0.12 -17.48
CA PRO A 59 0.16 0.49 -18.64
C PRO A 59 -1.28 0.90 -18.31
N ALA A 60 -1.66 2.10 -18.72
CA ALA A 60 -3.02 2.62 -18.61
C ALA A 60 -3.99 1.79 -19.47
N GLY A 61 -5.09 1.38 -18.87
CA GLY A 61 -6.25 0.81 -19.55
C GLY A 61 -7.33 1.86 -19.80
N ALA A 62 -8.46 1.44 -20.32
CA ALA A 62 -9.58 2.33 -20.67
C ALA A 62 -10.09 3.15 -19.48
N GLU A 63 -10.14 2.55 -18.28
CA GLU A 63 -10.60 3.22 -17.05
C GLU A 63 -9.69 4.39 -16.66
N GLN A 64 -8.34 4.19 -16.71
CA GLN A 64 -7.37 5.22 -16.38
C GLN A 64 -7.37 6.35 -17.42
N VAL A 65 -7.53 6.01 -18.70
CA VAL A 65 -7.63 6.99 -19.80
C VAL A 65 -8.88 7.85 -19.66
N GLU A 66 -10.03 7.24 -19.37
CA GLU A 66 -11.28 7.95 -19.14
C GLU A 66 -11.17 8.91 -17.92
N ALA A 67 -10.61 8.41 -16.82
CA ALA A 67 -10.39 9.23 -15.61
C ALA A 67 -9.39 10.39 -15.80
N ALA A 68 -8.48 10.25 -16.73
CA ALA A 68 -7.45 11.26 -17.02
C ALA A 68 -7.92 12.38 -17.96
N ASP A 69 -9.13 12.32 -18.50
CA ASP A 69 -9.72 13.35 -19.37
C ASP A 69 -8.79 13.76 -20.55
N GLY A 70 -8.31 12.75 -21.28
CA GLY A 70 -7.46 12.92 -22.46
C GLY A 70 -5.98 13.22 -22.17
N ARG A 71 -5.55 13.17 -20.90
CA ARG A 71 -4.13 13.37 -20.52
C ARG A 71 -3.31 12.09 -20.50
N LEU A 72 -3.93 10.96 -20.77
CA LEU A 72 -3.33 9.64 -20.90
C LEU A 72 -3.84 8.95 -22.16
N GLU A 73 -2.97 8.15 -22.75
CA GLU A 73 -3.30 7.22 -23.83
C GLU A 73 -3.22 5.77 -23.32
N ILE A 74 -3.87 4.86 -24.05
CA ILE A 74 -3.79 3.43 -23.72
C ILE A 74 -2.34 2.97 -23.88
N GLY A 75 -1.82 2.39 -22.79
CA GLY A 75 -0.43 1.90 -22.74
C GLY A 75 0.55 2.85 -22.08
N ASP A 76 0.19 4.09 -21.82
CA ASP A 76 1.01 5.01 -21.01
C ASP A 76 1.26 4.45 -19.62
N LEU A 77 2.43 4.71 -19.05
CA LEU A 77 2.72 4.30 -17.68
C LEU A 77 2.00 5.21 -16.69
N THR A 78 1.18 4.60 -15.83
CA THR A 78 0.39 5.29 -14.79
C THR A 78 0.37 4.50 -13.49
N GLY A 79 0.08 5.18 -12.38
CA GLY A 79 -0.21 4.53 -11.11
C GLY A 79 -1.54 3.79 -11.15
N LEU A 80 -1.52 2.49 -10.85
CA LEU A 80 -2.71 1.64 -10.92
C LEU A 80 -3.46 1.56 -9.58
N ASP A 81 -2.75 1.71 -8.48
CA ASP A 81 -3.30 1.64 -7.12
C ASP A 81 -2.42 2.38 -6.10
N GLY A 82 -2.87 2.44 -4.85
CA GLY A 82 -2.14 3.02 -3.73
C GLY A 82 -1.73 4.49 -3.91
N ILE A 83 -0.60 4.84 -3.33
CA ILE A 83 0.00 6.19 -3.43
C ILE A 83 0.36 6.52 -4.89
N GLN A 84 0.80 5.52 -5.66
CA GLN A 84 1.13 5.71 -7.08
C GLN A 84 -0.07 6.22 -7.87
N ALA A 85 -1.26 5.64 -7.67
CA ALA A 85 -2.48 6.11 -8.32
C ALA A 85 -2.97 7.45 -7.75
N ALA A 86 -2.95 7.60 -6.41
CA ALA A 86 -3.44 8.81 -5.75
C ALA A 86 -2.66 10.08 -6.12
N TYR A 87 -1.38 9.94 -6.48
CA TYR A 87 -0.50 11.04 -6.83
C TYR A 87 0.07 10.91 -8.25
N ASP A 88 -0.60 10.15 -9.12
CA ASP A 88 -0.11 9.84 -10.46
C ASP A 88 0.21 11.11 -11.27
N GLU A 89 -0.70 12.10 -11.31
CA GLU A 89 -0.49 13.35 -12.03
C GLU A 89 0.76 14.11 -11.56
N GLN A 90 1.03 14.11 -10.25
CA GLN A 90 2.22 14.74 -9.70
C GLN A 90 3.50 13.96 -10.04
N LEU A 91 3.43 12.61 -9.96
CA LEU A 91 4.58 11.73 -10.14
C LEU A 91 4.98 11.57 -11.61
N ARG A 92 3.99 11.53 -12.49
CA ARG A 92 4.19 11.30 -13.93
C ARG A 92 4.75 12.51 -14.66
N GLY A 93 4.38 13.73 -14.26
CA GLY A 93 4.69 14.96 -14.99
C GLY A 93 3.86 15.12 -16.26
N GLN A 94 4.40 15.81 -17.24
CA GLN A 94 3.73 16.04 -18.53
C GLN A 94 4.69 15.70 -19.67
N PRO A 95 4.24 14.94 -20.67
CA PRO A 95 5.07 14.63 -21.84
C PRO A 95 5.35 15.89 -22.65
N GLY A 96 6.53 15.96 -23.26
CA GLY A 96 6.85 16.95 -24.26
C GLY A 96 6.24 16.57 -25.62
N LEU A 97 6.21 17.55 -26.53
CA LEU A 97 5.74 17.35 -27.89
C LEU A 97 6.76 17.97 -28.86
N VAL A 98 7.12 17.22 -29.88
CA VAL A 98 7.91 17.73 -31.00
C VAL A 98 7.09 17.57 -32.26
N VAL A 99 6.77 18.68 -32.91
CA VAL A 99 6.10 18.70 -34.20
C VAL A 99 7.16 18.90 -35.28
N HIS A 100 7.26 17.97 -36.21
CA HIS A 100 8.19 18.06 -37.30
C HIS A 100 7.51 17.75 -38.63
N VAL A 101 8.03 18.32 -39.73
CA VAL A 101 7.61 17.98 -41.08
C VAL A 101 8.55 16.93 -41.64
N THR A 102 7.97 15.79 -42.03
CA THR A 102 8.69 14.78 -42.78
C THR A 102 8.30 14.89 -44.27
N ARG A 103 9.27 15.00 -45.16
CA ARG A 103 9.02 14.86 -46.59
C ARG A 103 9.00 13.38 -46.95
N GLY A 104 7.84 12.76 -46.75
CA GLY A 104 7.64 11.34 -47.07
C GLY A 104 7.34 11.12 -48.54
N THR A 105 8.00 10.14 -49.12
CA THR A 105 7.68 9.59 -50.46
C THR A 105 6.85 8.32 -50.30
N GLY A 106 5.81 8.28 -49.49
CA GLY A 106 5.04 7.06 -49.30
C GLY A 106 3.81 7.23 -48.46
N ASP A 107 2.85 6.36 -48.70
CA ASP A 107 1.59 6.29 -47.95
C ASP A 107 1.86 6.20 -46.46
N LEU A 108 1.30 7.16 -45.72
CA LEU A 108 1.21 7.09 -44.26
C LEU A 108 0.33 5.88 -43.91
N ASP A 109 0.90 4.84 -43.35
CA ASP A 109 0.12 3.76 -42.77
C ASP A 109 -0.55 4.29 -41.49
N PRO A 110 -1.87 4.52 -41.48
CA PRO A 110 -2.56 5.01 -40.29
C PRO A 110 -2.58 4.02 -39.13
N ALA A 111 -2.07 2.79 -39.32
CA ALA A 111 -1.92 1.76 -38.32
C ALA A 111 -0.47 1.62 -37.81
N ALA A 112 0.45 2.48 -38.24
CA ALA A 112 1.83 2.47 -37.75
C ALA A 112 1.83 2.86 -36.26
N ASP A 113 2.56 2.06 -35.46
CA ASP A 113 2.76 2.32 -34.03
C ASP A 113 3.44 3.70 -33.84
N PRO A 114 2.81 4.65 -33.13
CA PRO A 114 3.38 5.97 -32.89
C PRO A 114 4.70 5.95 -32.10
N THR A 115 5.03 4.79 -31.49
CA THR A 115 6.34 4.59 -30.82
C THR A 115 7.44 4.12 -31.78
N THR A 116 7.11 3.89 -33.06
CA THR A 116 8.11 3.57 -34.03
C THR A 116 8.99 4.81 -34.20
N THR A 117 10.23 4.71 -33.77
CA THR A 117 11.25 5.76 -33.97
C THR A 117 11.25 6.12 -35.43
N VAL A 118 10.82 7.35 -35.75
CA VAL A 118 10.99 7.94 -37.08
C VAL A 118 12.49 7.80 -37.41
N PRO A 119 12.84 7.24 -38.54
CA PRO A 119 14.25 7.19 -38.92
C PRO A 119 14.80 8.61 -38.84
N GLU A 120 15.94 8.79 -38.19
CA GLU A 120 16.72 10.03 -38.27
C GLU A 120 17.14 10.20 -39.72
N THR A 121 16.23 10.72 -40.52
CA THR A 121 16.59 11.23 -41.86
C THR A 121 16.95 12.68 -41.66
N ASP A 122 18.12 13.08 -42.14
CA ASP A 122 18.73 14.42 -42.06
C ASP A 122 17.87 15.59 -42.64
N GLU A 123 16.56 15.38 -42.85
CA GLU A 123 15.67 16.32 -43.53
C GLU A 123 14.35 16.62 -42.76
N ALA A 124 14.26 16.25 -41.49
CA ALA A 124 13.08 16.60 -40.69
C ALA A 124 13.20 18.05 -40.16
N GLU A 125 12.37 18.96 -40.66
CA GLU A 125 12.26 20.33 -40.12
C GLU A 125 11.37 20.34 -38.87
N VAL A 126 11.94 20.69 -37.71
CA VAL A 126 11.20 20.84 -36.48
C VAL A 126 10.44 22.16 -36.53
N LEU A 127 9.11 22.11 -36.42
CA LEU A 127 8.24 23.28 -36.44
C LEU A 127 7.99 23.84 -35.02
N GLU A 128 7.82 22.97 -34.06
CA GLU A 128 7.48 23.35 -32.69
C GLU A 128 8.06 22.31 -31.71
N THR A 129 8.49 22.75 -30.56
CA THR A 129 8.92 21.90 -29.46
C THR A 129 8.30 22.39 -28.17
N ILE A 130 7.55 21.53 -27.50
CA ILE A 130 7.06 21.74 -26.14
C ILE A 130 7.87 20.85 -25.21
N ASP A 131 8.65 21.44 -24.34
CA ASP A 131 9.50 20.66 -23.41
C ASP A 131 8.68 19.85 -22.42
N PRO A 132 9.11 18.63 -22.04
CA PRO A 132 8.46 17.86 -21.01
C PRO A 132 8.58 18.52 -19.65
N VAL A 133 7.57 18.37 -18.80
CA VAL A 133 7.61 18.80 -17.41
C VAL A 133 7.87 17.57 -16.55
N GLU A 134 8.99 17.56 -15.83
CA GLU A 134 9.33 16.44 -14.94
C GLU A 134 8.32 16.26 -13.82
N GLY A 135 8.06 15.01 -13.47
CA GLY A 135 7.26 14.65 -12.31
C GLY A 135 7.94 15.09 -11.00
N ARG A 136 7.14 15.34 -9.99
CA ARG A 136 7.62 15.73 -8.67
C ARG A 136 7.49 14.58 -7.67
N PRO A 137 8.54 14.26 -6.90
CA PRO A 137 8.48 13.17 -5.94
C PRO A 137 7.48 13.46 -4.82
N VAL A 138 6.83 12.39 -4.34
CA VAL A 138 6.01 12.40 -3.12
C VAL A 138 6.86 11.89 -1.97
N ARG A 139 6.97 12.68 -0.91
CA ARG A 139 7.66 12.29 0.32
C ARG A 139 6.67 11.63 1.26
N THR A 140 7.01 10.44 1.74
CA THR A 140 6.25 9.72 2.76
C THR A 140 7.02 9.69 4.09
N THR A 141 6.34 9.33 5.17
CA THR A 141 6.93 9.12 6.50
C THR A 141 7.41 7.69 6.70
N LEU A 142 7.25 6.81 5.71
CA LEU A 142 7.70 5.42 5.80
C LEU A 142 9.22 5.36 6.02
N ASP A 143 9.63 4.67 7.09
CA ASP A 143 11.02 4.38 7.38
C ASP A 143 11.40 3.00 6.83
N VAL A 144 12.42 2.95 5.99
CA VAL A 144 12.85 1.71 5.30
C VAL A 144 13.21 0.61 6.30
N THR A 145 13.86 0.95 7.41
CA THR A 145 14.29 -0.03 8.41
C THR A 145 13.09 -0.59 9.17
N VAL A 146 12.18 0.29 9.60
CA VAL A 146 10.97 -0.10 10.33
C VAL A 146 10.03 -0.89 9.43
N GLN A 147 9.85 -0.47 8.16
CA GLN A 147 9.03 -1.19 7.19
C GLN A 147 9.57 -2.60 6.92
N ASN A 148 10.87 -2.74 6.67
CA ASN A 148 11.47 -4.06 6.47
C ASN A 148 11.33 -4.96 7.71
N ALA A 149 11.47 -4.42 8.91
CA ALA A 149 11.26 -5.16 10.15
C ALA A 149 9.80 -5.62 10.31
N ALA A 150 8.84 -4.75 9.99
CA ALA A 150 7.41 -5.08 10.03
C ALA A 150 7.04 -6.18 9.02
N GLU A 151 7.55 -6.09 7.79
CA GLU A 151 7.36 -7.13 6.77
C GLU A 151 8.00 -8.45 7.17
N ALA A 152 9.22 -8.41 7.74
CA ALA A 152 9.89 -9.60 8.23
C ALA A 152 9.13 -10.27 9.40
N ALA A 153 8.53 -9.49 10.29
CA ALA A 153 7.71 -10.00 11.40
C ALA A 153 6.47 -10.75 10.89
N LEU A 154 5.90 -10.33 9.77
CA LEU A 154 4.73 -10.97 9.15
C LEU A 154 5.09 -12.03 8.08
N ALA A 155 6.37 -12.25 7.77
CA ALA A 155 6.79 -13.07 6.64
C ALA A 155 6.30 -14.53 6.71
N SER A 156 6.16 -15.10 7.91
CA SER A 156 5.66 -16.46 8.14
C SER A 156 4.16 -16.54 8.41
N GLU A 157 3.45 -15.40 8.49
CA GLU A 157 2.01 -15.41 8.76
C GLU A 157 1.24 -15.69 7.47
N SER A 158 0.46 -16.76 7.51
CA SER A 158 -0.38 -17.21 6.38
C SER A 158 -1.82 -16.69 6.47
N ARG A 159 -2.25 -16.25 7.65
CA ARG A 159 -3.56 -15.67 7.87
C ARG A 159 -3.55 -14.19 7.50
N VAL A 160 -4.72 -13.62 7.27
CA VAL A 160 -4.87 -12.18 7.10
C VAL A 160 -4.47 -11.48 8.40
N ALA A 161 -3.40 -10.71 8.34
CA ALA A 161 -2.89 -9.93 9.45
C ALA A 161 -2.31 -8.60 8.94
N ALA A 162 -2.22 -7.61 9.81
CA ALA A 162 -1.66 -6.32 9.49
C ALA A 162 -0.87 -5.76 10.67
N LEU A 163 0.15 -4.94 10.37
CA LEU A 163 0.96 -4.24 11.35
C LEU A 163 1.14 -2.80 10.89
N VAL A 164 0.83 -1.85 11.77
CA VAL A 164 1.11 -0.43 11.56
C VAL A 164 2.01 0.06 12.68
N ALA A 165 3.13 0.70 12.32
CA ALA A 165 4.01 1.37 13.27
C ALA A 165 3.86 2.88 13.16
N VAL A 166 3.54 3.52 14.29
CA VAL A 166 3.33 4.96 14.37
C VAL A 166 4.32 5.56 15.38
N ARG A 167 4.94 6.68 15.03
CA ARG A 167 5.81 7.42 15.94
C ARG A 167 4.98 8.18 16.97
N VAL A 168 5.15 7.83 18.22
CA VAL A 168 4.50 8.55 19.34
C VAL A 168 5.00 9.99 19.38
N GLY A 169 4.08 10.94 19.47
CA GLY A 169 4.38 12.38 19.55
C GLY A 169 4.32 13.14 18.22
N THR A 170 4.56 12.49 17.07
CA THR A 170 4.39 13.13 15.75
C THR A 170 3.26 12.52 14.93
N SER A 171 2.74 11.36 15.34
CA SER A 171 1.75 10.56 14.61
C SER A 171 2.18 10.15 13.21
N GLU A 172 3.47 10.19 12.91
CA GLU A 172 4.02 9.72 11.62
C GLU A 172 3.86 8.20 11.50
N VAL A 173 3.27 7.74 10.40
CA VAL A 173 3.22 6.31 10.06
C VAL A 173 4.56 5.91 9.48
N LEU A 174 5.30 5.07 10.22
CA LEU A 174 6.65 4.63 9.85
C LEU A 174 6.65 3.31 9.06
N ALA A 175 5.65 2.48 9.27
CA ALA A 175 5.50 1.23 8.54
C ALA A 175 4.04 0.80 8.44
N VAL A 176 3.71 0.15 7.33
CA VAL A 176 2.41 -0.50 7.08
C VAL A 176 2.69 -1.83 6.39
N ALA A 177 2.52 -2.92 7.11
CA ALA A 177 2.77 -4.26 6.58
C ALA A 177 1.50 -5.10 6.60
N ASN A 178 1.32 -5.93 5.60
CA ASN A 178 0.17 -6.80 5.41
C ASN A 178 0.60 -8.26 5.18
N ALA A 179 -0.17 -9.20 5.70
CA ALA A 179 -0.01 -10.64 5.47
C ALA A 179 -1.27 -11.24 4.81
N PRO A 180 -1.12 -12.36 4.08
CA PRO A 180 0.11 -13.08 3.78
C PRO A 180 1.05 -12.31 2.84
N THR A 181 2.34 -12.66 2.86
CA THR A 181 3.35 -12.05 1.97
C THR A 181 2.90 -12.12 0.51
N GLY A 182 3.03 -11.01 -0.21
CA GLY A 182 2.60 -10.90 -1.62
C GLY A 182 1.14 -10.51 -1.82
N THR A 183 0.37 -10.31 -0.74
CA THR A 183 -0.98 -9.75 -0.85
C THR A 183 -0.93 -8.36 -1.48
N THR A 184 -1.94 -8.05 -2.28
CA THR A 184 -2.20 -6.69 -2.79
C THR A 184 -3.25 -5.96 -1.95
N ALA A 185 -3.92 -6.68 -1.03
CA ALA A 185 -4.92 -6.11 -0.16
C ALA A 185 -4.26 -5.27 0.95
N ASP A 186 -4.67 -4.02 1.06
CA ASP A 186 -4.27 -3.13 2.14
C ASP A 186 -5.19 -3.32 3.36
N THR A 187 -4.99 -4.41 4.07
CA THR A 187 -5.78 -4.72 5.27
C THR A 187 -5.46 -3.76 6.41
N ALA A 188 -4.24 -3.27 6.48
CA ALA A 188 -3.78 -2.39 7.55
C ALA A 188 -4.55 -1.06 7.62
N LEU A 189 -4.84 -0.44 6.46
CA LEU A 189 -5.50 0.87 6.39
C LEU A 189 -6.97 0.78 5.94
N ARG A 190 -7.36 -0.31 5.26
CA ARG A 190 -8.70 -0.48 4.69
C ARG A 190 -9.50 -1.62 5.31
N GLY A 191 -8.86 -2.48 6.09
CA GLY A 191 -9.52 -3.61 6.75
C GLY A 191 -10.54 -3.14 7.78
N ARG A 192 -11.70 -3.79 7.79
CA ARG A 192 -12.77 -3.56 8.77
C ARG A 192 -12.91 -4.82 9.60
N VAL A 193 -12.28 -4.81 10.77
CA VAL A 193 -12.32 -5.92 11.71
C VAL A 193 -12.83 -5.45 13.07
N PRO A 194 -13.58 -6.28 13.83
CA PRO A 194 -13.95 -5.94 15.19
C PRO A 194 -12.68 -5.70 16.04
N PRO A 195 -12.57 -4.58 16.77
CA PRO A 195 -11.39 -4.27 17.57
C PRO A 195 -11.23 -5.22 18.78
N GLY A 196 -12.30 -5.91 19.18
CA GLY A 196 -12.28 -6.75 20.37
C GLY A 196 -11.90 -5.95 21.61
N SER A 197 -11.20 -6.60 22.55
CA SER A 197 -10.79 -5.97 23.81
C SER A 197 -9.78 -4.83 23.68
N THR A 198 -9.19 -4.60 22.54
CA THR A 198 -8.33 -3.42 22.32
C THR A 198 -9.15 -2.13 22.38
N PHE A 199 -10.46 -2.21 22.08
CA PHE A 199 -11.38 -1.07 22.23
C PHE A 199 -11.53 -0.58 23.68
N LYS A 200 -11.15 -1.39 24.67
CA LYS A 200 -11.16 -0.96 26.08
C LYS A 200 -10.22 0.21 26.35
N VAL A 201 -9.23 0.45 25.51
CA VAL A 201 -8.39 1.67 25.56
C VAL A 201 -9.27 2.90 25.32
N VAL A 202 -10.07 2.89 24.24
CA VAL A 202 -11.01 3.98 23.94
C VAL A 202 -12.07 4.12 25.06
N SER A 203 -12.63 2.99 25.50
CA SER A 203 -13.61 3.02 26.62
C SER A 203 -13.01 3.60 27.91
N THR A 204 -11.72 3.32 28.17
CA THR A 204 -11.02 3.89 29.34
C THR A 204 -10.81 5.39 29.17
N LEU A 205 -10.44 5.86 27.98
CA LEU A 205 -10.30 7.31 27.72
C LEU A 205 -11.64 8.02 27.95
N ALA A 206 -12.73 7.49 27.39
CA ALA A 206 -14.07 8.05 27.60
C ALA A 206 -14.46 8.10 29.09
N LEU A 207 -14.16 7.05 29.86
CA LEU A 207 -14.40 7.03 31.30
C LEU A 207 -13.57 8.10 32.04
N LEU A 208 -12.30 8.26 31.68
CA LEU A 208 -11.42 9.27 32.29
C LEU A 208 -11.91 10.70 31.99
N ASP A 209 -12.33 10.95 30.74
CA ASP A 209 -12.87 12.24 30.31
C ASP A 209 -14.19 12.58 30.99
N ASP A 210 -15.00 11.54 31.34
CA ASP A 210 -16.23 11.66 32.16
C ASP A 210 -15.94 11.77 33.65
N GLY A 211 -14.67 11.81 34.06
CA GLY A 211 -14.24 12.02 35.46
C GLY A 211 -14.13 10.73 36.30
N PHE A 212 -14.11 9.55 35.68
CA PHE A 212 -13.89 8.29 36.37
C PHE A 212 -12.49 8.24 37.01
N ASP A 213 -12.44 7.88 38.31
CA ASP A 213 -11.18 7.69 39.02
C ASP A 213 -10.61 6.28 38.75
N PRO A 214 -9.43 6.17 38.09
CA PRO A 214 -8.79 4.90 37.79
C PRO A 214 -8.25 4.15 39.02
N ALA A 215 -8.28 4.79 40.20
CA ALA A 215 -7.98 4.13 41.48
C ALA A 215 -9.21 3.43 42.10
N SER A 216 -10.40 3.63 41.53
CA SER A 216 -11.64 3.02 42.00
C SER A 216 -11.60 1.50 41.99
N THR A 217 -12.31 0.91 42.95
CA THR A 217 -12.62 -0.52 42.97
C THR A 217 -13.87 -0.77 42.14
N VAL A 218 -13.84 -1.76 41.25
CA VAL A 218 -14.92 -2.13 40.33
C VAL A 218 -15.19 -3.63 40.44
N GLY A 219 -16.46 -4.00 40.36
CA GLY A 219 -16.87 -5.41 40.39
C GLY A 219 -16.61 -6.08 39.02
N CYS A 220 -16.04 -7.27 39.08
CA CYS A 220 -15.85 -8.13 37.88
C CYS A 220 -16.54 -9.48 38.11
N PRO A 221 -17.88 -9.54 38.07
CA PRO A 221 -18.61 -10.81 38.13
C PRO A 221 -18.41 -11.63 36.86
N ALA A 222 -18.70 -12.93 36.90
CA ALA A 222 -18.59 -13.80 35.72
C ALA A 222 -19.56 -13.37 34.60
N THR A 223 -20.75 -12.90 35.01
CA THR A 223 -21.80 -12.40 34.10
C THR A 223 -22.41 -11.12 34.66
N THR A 224 -22.92 -10.25 33.77
CA THR A 224 -23.74 -9.10 34.10
C THR A 224 -24.85 -8.92 33.08
N VAL A 225 -25.95 -8.24 33.43
CA VAL A 225 -27.07 -7.96 32.54
C VAL A 225 -27.25 -6.45 32.40
N VAL A 226 -27.07 -5.95 31.18
CA VAL A 226 -27.28 -4.54 30.86
C VAL A 226 -28.23 -4.44 29.68
N GLY A 227 -29.25 -3.60 29.78
CA GLY A 227 -30.27 -3.41 28.73
C GLY A 227 -31.02 -4.71 28.37
N GLY A 228 -31.16 -5.65 29.31
CA GLY A 228 -31.79 -6.95 29.08
C GLY A 228 -30.92 -7.98 28.37
N ARG A 229 -29.65 -7.64 28.05
CA ARG A 229 -28.69 -8.55 27.44
C ARG A 229 -27.65 -9.00 28.46
N GLU A 230 -27.42 -10.32 28.53
CA GLU A 230 -26.34 -10.90 29.32
C GLU A 230 -24.99 -10.74 28.66
N PHE A 231 -24.00 -10.30 29.41
CA PHE A 231 -22.60 -10.22 29.06
C PHE A 231 -21.78 -11.11 29.98
N ARG A 232 -20.66 -11.65 29.46
CA ARG A 232 -19.78 -12.54 30.20
C ARG A 232 -18.30 -12.28 29.90
N ASN A 233 -17.46 -12.65 30.85
CA ASN A 233 -16.02 -12.66 30.62
C ASN A 233 -15.59 -13.85 29.77
N ALA A 234 -14.49 -13.68 29.00
CA ALA A 234 -13.89 -14.75 28.22
C ALA A 234 -13.50 -15.91 29.17
N GLY A 235 -13.94 -17.13 28.83
CA GLY A 235 -13.70 -18.28 29.71
C GLY A 235 -14.51 -18.27 31.01
N GLY A 236 -15.42 -17.33 31.22
CA GLY A 236 -16.33 -17.30 32.39
C GLY A 236 -15.67 -16.95 33.71
N PHE A 237 -14.48 -16.33 33.71
CA PHE A 237 -13.82 -15.93 34.96
C PHE A 237 -14.56 -14.80 35.71
N ALA A 238 -14.35 -14.74 37.01
CA ALA A 238 -14.72 -13.62 37.87
C ALA A 238 -13.52 -13.23 38.73
N LEU A 239 -13.42 -11.94 39.06
CA LEU A 239 -12.35 -11.42 39.93
C LEU A 239 -12.91 -10.89 41.25
N GLY A 240 -14.25 -10.75 41.35
CA GLY A 240 -14.88 -10.02 42.44
C GLY A 240 -14.60 -8.53 42.37
N ASP A 241 -14.56 -7.86 43.52
CA ASP A 241 -14.25 -6.43 43.60
C ASP A 241 -12.73 -6.21 43.57
N VAL A 242 -12.22 -5.65 42.51
CA VAL A 242 -10.77 -5.38 42.30
C VAL A 242 -10.56 -3.94 41.83
N GLY A 243 -9.36 -3.43 41.95
CA GLY A 243 -9.02 -2.13 41.37
C GLY A 243 -9.15 -2.13 39.85
N PHE A 244 -9.69 -1.05 39.27
CA PHE A 244 -9.90 -0.90 37.81
C PHE A 244 -8.68 -1.26 36.93
N ARG A 245 -7.47 -0.96 37.41
CA ARG A 245 -6.24 -1.38 36.74
C ARG A 245 -6.14 -2.90 36.56
N THR A 246 -6.66 -3.67 37.54
CA THR A 246 -6.72 -5.13 37.45
C THR A 246 -7.78 -5.57 36.45
N ASP A 247 -8.95 -4.94 36.43
CA ASP A 247 -10.00 -5.20 35.43
C ASP A 247 -9.53 -4.93 34.02
N PHE A 248 -8.85 -3.80 33.80
CA PHE A 248 -8.24 -3.47 32.51
C PHE A 248 -7.19 -4.51 32.10
N ALA A 249 -6.23 -4.82 32.98
CA ALA A 249 -5.15 -5.75 32.73
C ALA A 249 -5.65 -7.19 32.46
N ARG A 250 -6.74 -7.60 33.12
CA ARG A 250 -7.38 -8.91 32.95
C ARG A 250 -8.46 -8.89 31.86
N SER A 251 -8.71 -7.73 31.29
CA SER A 251 -9.73 -7.56 30.25
C SER A 251 -11.13 -7.95 30.67
N CYS A 252 -11.56 -7.57 31.92
CA CYS A 252 -12.88 -7.87 32.45
C CYS A 252 -13.97 -7.22 31.59
N ASN A 253 -14.77 -8.01 30.86
CA ASN A 253 -15.85 -7.49 30.05
C ASN A 253 -16.99 -6.92 30.88
N THR A 254 -17.37 -7.62 31.94
CA THR A 254 -18.52 -7.25 32.76
C THR A 254 -18.31 -5.92 33.48
N ALA A 255 -17.10 -5.64 34.00
CA ALA A 255 -16.76 -4.36 34.57
C ALA A 255 -16.86 -3.21 33.52
N PHE A 256 -16.31 -3.40 32.32
CA PHE A 256 -16.39 -2.38 31.29
C PHE A 256 -17.80 -2.14 30.77
N VAL A 257 -18.62 -3.17 30.65
CA VAL A 257 -20.02 -3.04 30.24
C VAL A 257 -20.81 -2.25 31.28
N GLU A 258 -20.62 -2.51 32.58
CA GLU A 258 -21.29 -1.77 33.63
C GLU A 258 -20.86 -0.31 33.69
N LEU A 259 -19.55 -0.05 33.65
CA LEU A 259 -19.02 1.32 33.65
C LEU A 259 -19.51 2.13 32.45
N SER A 260 -19.63 1.50 31.29
CA SER A 260 -20.08 2.20 30.08
C SER A 260 -21.56 2.64 30.14
N THR A 261 -22.37 2.11 31.07
CA THR A 261 -23.77 2.55 31.21
C THR A 261 -23.91 3.98 31.69
N GLY A 262 -22.89 4.53 32.35
CA GLY A 262 -22.85 5.91 32.82
C GLY A 262 -22.40 6.92 31.77
N LEU A 263 -21.81 6.45 30.66
CA LEU A 263 -21.27 7.32 29.61
C LEU A 263 -22.37 7.95 28.77
N GLY A 264 -22.15 9.20 28.34
CA GLY A 264 -23.00 9.88 27.37
C GLY A 264 -23.00 9.19 25.99
N PRO A 265 -24.01 9.47 25.13
CA PRO A 265 -24.20 8.79 23.86
C PRO A 265 -23.03 8.95 22.89
N ASP A 266 -22.30 10.06 22.96
CA ASP A 266 -21.19 10.38 22.06
C ASP A 266 -19.80 10.13 22.66
N ALA A 267 -19.72 9.81 23.97
CA ALA A 267 -18.46 9.70 24.70
C ALA A 267 -17.44 8.73 24.08
N LEU A 268 -17.89 7.59 23.54
CA LEU A 268 -17.01 6.63 22.88
C LEU A 268 -16.54 7.11 21.50
N THR A 269 -17.34 7.91 20.80
CA THR A 269 -16.98 8.51 19.50
C THR A 269 -15.96 9.65 19.70
N ASP A 270 -16.18 10.45 20.73
CA ASP A 270 -15.30 11.59 21.05
C ASP A 270 -13.92 11.14 21.55
N ALA A 271 -13.87 9.98 22.23
CA ALA A 271 -12.62 9.40 22.72
C ALA A 271 -11.84 8.59 21.67
N GLY A 272 -12.46 8.19 20.55
CA GLY A 272 -11.86 7.37 19.49
C GLY A 272 -11.39 8.15 18.30
#